data_08a111dea1642f9ae757464c0e6eac3c
#
_entry.id   08a111dea1642f9ae757464c0e6eac3c
#
_cell.length_a   1.000
_cell.length_b   1.000
_cell.length_c   1.000
_cell.angle_alpha   90.00
_cell.angle_beta   90.00
_cell.angle_gamma   90.00
#
_symmetry.space_group_name_H-M   'P 1'
#
loop_
_entity.id
_entity.type
_entity.pdbx_description
1 polymer ?
#
loop_
_entity_poly.entity_id
_entity_poly.type
_entity_poly.pdbx_seq_one_letter_code
_entity_poly.pdbx_strand_id
1 'polypeptide(L)'
;MKDISTKLLVIGGGPGGYVAAIRAGQLGIPTVLVEGERLGGTCLTIGCIPSKALIHAAHEFERAQHQAGGSPLGIRVQSPSLDIAQTVAWKDGIVNRLSGGVGALLRKAGVQVIKGWAHIEDGKTVRVEVAEGEAVRVRCEYLLLATGSAPVELPMLSFGGPVVSSTGALSPESLPRRLVVVG
;
A
#
# COMPACT_ATOMS: atom_id res chain seq x y z
N MET A 1 -5.93 25.77 13.83
CA MET A 1 -6.18 24.31 13.96
C MET A 1 -7.68 24.08 13.78
N LYS A 2 -8.07 23.20 12.88
CA LYS A 2 -9.48 22.89 12.60
C LYS A 2 -9.96 21.79 13.56
N ASP A 3 -11.09 22.01 14.24
CA ASP A 3 -11.71 21.02 15.11
C ASP A 3 -12.89 20.33 14.40
N ILE A 4 -12.94 19.01 14.46
CA ILE A 4 -14.04 18.18 13.96
C ILE A 4 -14.44 17.15 15.01
N SER A 5 -15.70 16.73 14.98
CA SER A 5 -16.23 15.68 15.85
C SER A 5 -16.86 14.57 15.02
N THR A 6 -16.69 13.33 15.45
CA THR A 6 -17.23 12.15 14.80
C THR A 6 -17.65 11.10 15.81
N LYS A 7 -18.46 10.14 15.43
CA LYS A 7 -18.79 9.01 16.29
C LYS A 7 -17.69 7.97 16.32
N LEU A 8 -17.17 7.61 15.12
CA LEU A 8 -16.07 6.66 14.98
C LEU A 8 -14.88 7.35 14.30
N LEU A 9 -13.71 7.27 14.94
CA LEU A 9 -12.43 7.63 14.34
C LEU A 9 -11.62 6.35 14.11
N VAL A 10 -11.15 6.16 12.88
CA VAL A 10 -10.30 5.03 12.49
C VAL A 10 -8.92 5.56 12.13
N ILE A 11 -7.87 5.03 12.75
CA ILE A 11 -6.48 5.34 12.43
C ILE A 11 -5.89 4.17 11.64
N GLY A 12 -5.53 4.45 10.39
CA GLY A 12 -4.97 3.50 9.43
C GLY A 12 -5.98 3.06 8.38
N GLY A 13 -5.60 3.23 7.11
CA GLY A 13 -6.38 2.91 5.91
C GLY A 13 -6.05 1.53 5.31
N GLY A 14 -5.49 0.61 6.10
CA GLY A 14 -5.29 -0.79 5.73
C GLY A 14 -6.57 -1.62 5.82
N PRO A 15 -6.51 -2.97 5.55
CA PRO A 15 -7.70 -3.83 5.50
C PRO A 15 -8.55 -3.78 6.77
N GLY A 16 -7.94 -3.72 7.95
CA GLY A 16 -8.66 -3.58 9.21
C GLY A 16 -9.41 -2.24 9.32
N GLY A 17 -8.77 -1.16 8.89
CA GLY A 17 -9.33 0.19 8.99
C GLY A 17 -10.35 0.51 7.91
N TYR A 18 -10.01 0.38 6.62
CA TYR A 18 -10.95 0.77 5.57
C TYR A 18 -12.21 -0.11 5.53
N VAL A 19 -12.10 -1.40 5.83
CA VAL A 19 -13.27 -2.29 5.90
C VAL A 19 -14.21 -1.88 7.05
N ALA A 20 -13.65 -1.62 8.23
CA ALA A 20 -14.42 -1.15 9.38
C ALA A 20 -15.08 0.20 9.10
N ALA A 21 -14.33 1.15 8.52
CA ALA A 21 -14.86 2.48 8.19
C ALA A 21 -15.98 2.42 7.14
N ILE A 22 -15.82 1.64 6.06
CA ILE A 22 -16.87 1.44 5.04
C ILE A 22 -18.12 0.83 5.70
N ARG A 23 -17.95 -0.19 6.54
CA ARG A 23 -19.08 -0.83 7.21
C ARG A 23 -19.80 0.14 8.15
N ALA A 24 -19.05 0.91 8.93
CA ALA A 24 -19.63 1.94 9.81
C ALA A 24 -20.42 2.97 9.00
N GLY A 25 -19.85 3.47 7.89
CA GLY A 25 -20.56 4.40 7.01
C GLY A 25 -21.84 3.82 6.40
N GLN A 26 -21.81 2.55 5.97
CA GLN A 26 -23.01 1.84 5.49
C GLN A 26 -24.12 1.72 6.55
N LEU A 27 -23.74 1.69 7.83
CA LEU A 27 -24.66 1.67 8.96
C LEU A 27 -25.10 3.07 9.39
N GLY A 28 -24.72 4.13 8.65
CA GLY A 28 -25.05 5.51 8.97
C GLY A 28 -24.29 6.09 10.17
N ILE A 29 -23.19 5.45 10.57
CA ILE A 29 -22.35 5.95 11.68
C ILE A 29 -21.39 7.01 11.13
N PRO A 30 -21.45 8.27 11.62
CA PRO A 30 -20.47 9.30 11.26
C PRO A 30 -19.05 8.82 11.52
N THR A 31 -18.24 8.72 10.46
CA THR A 31 -16.92 8.10 10.52
C THR A 31 -15.86 8.97 9.86
N VAL A 32 -14.75 9.14 10.55
CA VAL A 32 -13.51 9.72 10.02
C VAL A 32 -12.44 8.63 9.97
N LEU A 33 -11.71 8.57 8.87
CA LEU A 33 -10.55 7.71 8.71
C LEU A 33 -9.31 8.56 8.47
N VAL A 34 -8.25 8.32 9.23
CA VAL A 34 -6.94 8.98 9.07
C VAL A 34 -5.96 7.99 8.47
N GLU A 35 -5.29 8.39 7.38
CA GLU A 35 -4.24 7.59 6.73
C GLU A 35 -3.03 8.46 6.41
N GLY A 36 -1.85 8.04 6.90
CA GLY A 36 -0.61 8.79 6.76
C GLY A 36 0.03 8.66 5.38
N GLU A 37 -0.10 7.49 4.74
CA GLU A 37 0.58 7.18 3.48
C GLU A 37 -0.43 6.96 2.35
N ARG A 38 -0.99 5.75 2.27
CA ARG A 38 -1.80 5.33 1.13
C ARG A 38 -2.88 4.33 1.55
N LEU A 39 -4.09 4.57 1.07
CA LEU A 39 -5.22 3.65 1.30
C LEU A 39 -4.95 2.28 0.68
N GLY A 40 -5.28 1.22 1.43
CA GLY A 40 -5.14 -0.18 1.01
C GLY A 40 -4.25 -1.01 1.92
N GLY A 41 -3.33 -0.35 2.66
CA GLY A 41 -2.41 -0.99 3.60
C GLY A 41 -1.38 -1.89 2.93
N THR A 42 -0.61 -2.62 3.74
CA THR A 42 0.55 -3.41 3.30
C THR A 42 0.26 -4.35 2.15
N CYS A 43 -0.78 -5.17 2.24
CA CYS A 43 -1.08 -6.17 1.21
C CYS A 43 -1.32 -5.53 -0.17
N LEU A 44 -2.09 -4.45 -0.23
CA LEU A 44 -2.45 -3.80 -1.48
C LEU A 44 -1.31 -2.96 -2.05
N THR A 45 -0.61 -2.19 -1.20
CA THR A 45 0.31 -1.14 -1.67
C THR A 45 1.76 -1.60 -1.76
N ILE A 46 2.23 -2.39 -0.80
CA ILE A 46 3.63 -2.79 -0.63
C ILE A 46 3.81 -4.28 -0.28
N GLY A 47 2.84 -5.13 -0.62
CA GLY A 47 2.86 -6.55 -0.27
C GLY A 47 2.29 -7.44 -1.36
N CYS A 48 1.14 -8.07 -1.08
CA CYS A 48 0.56 -9.15 -1.88
C CYS A 48 0.30 -8.77 -3.34
N ILE A 49 -0.28 -7.60 -3.58
CA ILE A 49 -0.66 -7.18 -4.94
C ILE A 49 0.58 -6.87 -5.79
N PRO A 50 1.49 -5.98 -5.37
CA PRO A 50 2.67 -5.69 -6.18
C PRO A 50 3.59 -6.91 -6.34
N SER A 51 3.76 -7.75 -5.31
CA SER A 51 4.59 -8.96 -5.44
C SER A 51 4.02 -9.95 -6.43
N LYS A 52 2.69 -10.20 -6.41
CA LYS A 52 2.04 -11.08 -7.39
C LYS A 52 2.08 -10.52 -8.81
N ALA A 53 2.00 -9.21 -8.97
CA ALA A 53 2.18 -8.58 -10.28
C ALA A 53 3.58 -8.82 -10.83
N LEU A 54 4.64 -8.61 -10.02
CA LEU A 54 6.02 -8.89 -10.44
C LEU A 54 6.27 -10.37 -10.72
N ILE A 55 5.74 -11.28 -9.89
CA ILE A 55 5.83 -12.74 -10.12
C ILE A 55 5.16 -13.11 -11.46
N HIS A 56 3.99 -12.54 -11.74
CA HIS A 56 3.32 -12.78 -13.02
C HIS A 56 4.18 -12.32 -14.21
N ALA A 57 4.74 -11.11 -14.15
CA ALA A 57 5.63 -10.61 -15.19
C ALA A 57 6.89 -11.49 -15.36
N ALA A 58 7.46 -11.97 -14.25
CA ALA A 58 8.61 -12.88 -14.28
C ALA A 58 8.28 -14.21 -14.96
N HIS A 59 7.13 -14.81 -14.65
CA HIS A 59 6.68 -16.06 -15.31
C HIS A 59 6.43 -15.87 -16.81
N GLU A 60 5.86 -14.73 -17.23
CA GLU A 60 5.66 -14.46 -18.66
C GLU A 60 7.00 -14.30 -19.39
N PHE A 61 7.97 -13.64 -18.76
CA PHE A 61 9.32 -13.52 -19.31
C PHE A 61 10.04 -14.88 -19.39
N GLU A 62 9.99 -15.69 -18.35
CA GLU A 62 10.54 -17.05 -18.31
C GLU A 62 9.92 -17.91 -19.42
N ARG A 63 8.60 -17.84 -19.60
CA ARG A 63 7.90 -18.53 -20.69
C ARG A 63 8.40 -18.10 -22.07
N ALA A 64 8.60 -16.79 -22.27
CA ALA A 64 9.14 -16.28 -23.52
C ALA A 64 10.58 -16.76 -23.77
N GLN A 65 11.42 -16.83 -22.74
CA GLN A 65 12.78 -17.37 -22.83
C GLN A 65 12.79 -18.88 -23.20
N HIS A 66 11.93 -19.68 -22.59
CA HIS A 66 11.80 -21.10 -22.93
C HIS A 66 11.36 -21.28 -24.38
N GLN A 67 10.43 -20.47 -24.88
CA GLN A 67 9.98 -20.53 -26.28
C GLN A 67 11.05 -20.09 -27.28
N ALA A 68 11.97 -19.20 -26.88
CA ALA A 68 13.09 -18.79 -27.72
C ALA A 68 14.10 -19.95 -27.94
N GLY A 69 14.24 -20.86 -26.97
CA GLY A 69 15.04 -22.08 -27.06
C GLY A 69 14.43 -23.17 -27.93
N GLY A 70 13.23 -22.99 -28.44
CA GLY A 70 12.46 -23.94 -29.20
C GLY A 70 11.25 -24.50 -28.43
N SER A 71 10.09 -24.53 -29.07
CA SER A 71 8.84 -24.95 -28.45
C SER A 71 8.23 -26.13 -29.25
N PRO A 72 7.83 -27.22 -28.59
CA PRO A 72 7.13 -28.32 -29.24
C PRO A 72 5.75 -27.89 -29.80
N LEU A 73 5.24 -26.73 -29.34
CA LEU A 73 3.99 -26.15 -29.82
C LEU A 73 4.16 -25.34 -31.12
N GLY A 74 5.38 -25.24 -31.66
CA GLY A 74 5.65 -24.45 -32.86
C GLY A 74 5.71 -22.94 -32.61
N ILE A 75 5.65 -22.50 -31.37
CA ILE A 75 5.76 -21.07 -31.00
C ILE A 75 7.22 -20.64 -31.10
N ARG A 76 7.47 -19.54 -31.80
CA ARG A 76 8.81 -18.98 -32.00
C ARG A 76 8.84 -17.56 -31.39
N VAL A 77 9.79 -17.31 -30.51
CA VAL A 77 10.07 -16.00 -29.91
C VAL A 77 11.51 -15.64 -30.22
N GLN A 78 11.77 -14.42 -30.65
CA GLN A 78 13.13 -13.94 -30.93
C GLN A 78 13.59 -12.99 -29.83
N SER A 79 14.76 -13.26 -29.25
CA SER A 79 15.49 -12.37 -28.33
C SER A 79 14.58 -11.69 -27.27
N PRO A 80 13.91 -12.45 -26.40
CA PRO A 80 13.06 -11.87 -25.38
C PRO A 80 13.91 -11.00 -24.45
N SER A 81 13.43 -9.80 -24.16
CA SER A 81 14.06 -8.86 -23.25
C SER A 81 13.04 -8.34 -22.24
N LEU A 82 13.49 -7.92 -21.07
CA LEU A 82 12.66 -7.35 -20.02
C LEU A 82 13.08 -5.91 -19.75
N ASP A 83 12.13 -5.00 -19.86
CA ASP A 83 12.28 -3.63 -19.36
C ASP A 83 11.72 -3.58 -17.93
N ILE A 84 12.62 -3.54 -16.93
CA ILE A 84 12.23 -3.54 -15.52
C ILE A 84 11.50 -2.26 -15.13
N ALA A 85 11.86 -1.11 -15.70
CA ALA A 85 11.20 0.16 -15.40
C ALA A 85 9.74 0.14 -15.87
N GLN A 86 9.49 -0.41 -17.07
CA GLN A 86 8.13 -0.59 -17.58
C GLN A 86 7.34 -1.60 -16.74
N THR A 87 7.98 -2.69 -16.29
CA THR A 87 7.35 -3.69 -15.41
C THR A 87 6.94 -3.07 -14.07
N VAL A 88 7.82 -2.28 -13.46
CA VAL A 88 7.53 -1.57 -12.21
C VAL A 88 6.39 -0.56 -12.42
N ALA A 89 6.42 0.23 -13.48
CA ALA A 89 5.36 1.19 -13.80
C ALA A 89 3.99 0.50 -14.01
N TRP A 90 3.97 -0.65 -14.71
CA TRP A 90 2.75 -1.45 -14.87
C TRP A 90 2.21 -1.96 -13.53
N LYS A 91 3.07 -2.51 -12.67
CA LYS A 91 2.74 -2.93 -11.31
C LYS A 91 2.16 -1.77 -10.48
N ASP A 92 2.79 -0.58 -10.56
CA ASP A 92 2.32 0.62 -9.85
C ASP A 92 0.94 1.09 -10.37
N GLY A 93 0.68 0.94 -11.65
CA GLY A 93 -0.63 1.18 -12.24
C GLY A 93 -1.73 0.30 -11.64
N ILE A 94 -1.44 -0.98 -11.36
CA ILE A 94 -2.37 -1.89 -10.68
C ILE A 94 -2.64 -1.41 -9.26
N VAL A 95 -1.59 -1.12 -8.50
CA VAL A 95 -1.69 -0.65 -7.12
C VAL A 95 -2.48 0.67 -7.03
N ASN A 96 -2.19 1.63 -7.92
CA ASN A 96 -2.89 2.93 -7.99
C ASN A 96 -4.39 2.76 -8.21
N ARG A 97 -4.77 1.92 -9.16
CA ARG A 97 -6.18 1.65 -9.48
C ARG A 97 -6.92 1.05 -8.30
N LEU A 98 -6.34 0.08 -7.62
CA LEU A 98 -6.97 -0.59 -6.47
C LEU A 98 -7.06 0.33 -5.25
N SER A 99 -6.01 1.10 -4.94
CA SER A 99 -6.02 2.10 -3.88
C SER A 99 -7.07 3.19 -4.14
N GLY A 100 -7.19 3.66 -5.39
CA GLY A 100 -8.26 4.56 -5.82
C GLY A 100 -9.66 3.97 -5.63
N GLY A 101 -9.81 2.66 -5.88
CA GLY A 101 -11.03 1.90 -5.62
C GLY A 101 -11.44 1.92 -4.15
N VAL A 102 -10.49 1.70 -3.23
CA VAL A 102 -10.74 1.81 -1.77
C VAL A 102 -11.22 3.22 -1.42
N GLY A 103 -10.56 4.26 -1.93
CA GLY A 103 -10.98 5.65 -1.72
C GLY A 103 -12.39 5.93 -2.26
N ALA A 104 -12.77 5.36 -3.40
CA ALA A 104 -14.11 5.48 -3.96
C ALA A 104 -15.17 4.81 -3.07
N LEU A 105 -14.86 3.62 -2.52
CA LEU A 105 -15.77 2.90 -1.60
C LEU A 105 -15.97 3.67 -0.29
N LEU A 106 -14.90 4.23 0.28
CA LEU A 106 -14.98 5.07 1.48
C LEU A 106 -15.88 6.30 1.24
N ARG A 107 -15.68 7.01 0.12
CA ARG A 107 -16.54 8.15 -0.24
C ARG A 107 -17.99 7.74 -0.43
N LYS A 108 -18.24 6.62 -1.12
CA LYS A 108 -19.60 6.09 -1.32
C LYS A 108 -20.29 5.74 -0.01
N ALA A 109 -19.52 5.31 0.99
CA ALA A 109 -20.02 5.01 2.34
C ALA A 109 -20.15 6.26 3.23
N GLY A 110 -19.85 7.47 2.72
CA GLY A 110 -19.94 8.71 3.49
C GLY A 110 -18.81 8.89 4.53
N VAL A 111 -17.70 8.15 4.39
CA VAL A 111 -16.56 8.27 5.29
C VAL A 111 -15.70 9.47 4.90
N GLN A 112 -15.42 10.34 5.86
CA GLN A 112 -14.45 11.42 5.67
C GLN A 112 -13.03 10.88 5.84
N VAL A 113 -12.22 10.97 4.80
CA VAL A 113 -10.80 10.58 4.85
C VAL A 113 -9.93 11.81 5.05
N ILE A 114 -9.04 11.76 6.04
CA ILE A 114 -8.01 12.78 6.29
C ILE A 114 -6.65 12.13 6.00
N LYS A 115 -5.92 12.68 5.03
CA LYS A 115 -4.55 12.28 4.75
C LYS A 115 -3.61 13.01 5.70
N GLY A 116 -2.94 12.26 6.57
CA GLY A 116 -2.00 12.81 7.55
C GLY A 116 -1.64 11.81 8.64
N TRP A 117 -0.71 12.21 9.49
CA TRP A 117 -0.24 11.42 10.61
C TRP A 117 -1.02 11.73 11.88
N ALA A 118 -1.53 10.70 12.52
CA ALA A 118 -2.34 10.80 13.73
C ALA A 118 -1.47 10.74 14.98
N HIS A 119 -1.65 11.72 15.85
CA HIS A 119 -1.06 11.77 17.20
C HIS A 119 -2.20 11.70 18.23
N ILE A 120 -2.24 10.61 18.98
CA ILE A 120 -3.28 10.36 19.98
C ILE A 120 -2.97 11.24 21.20
N GLU A 121 -3.85 12.20 21.50
CA GLU A 121 -3.74 13.07 22.70
C GLU A 121 -4.35 12.37 23.92
N ASP A 122 -5.49 11.69 23.71
CA ASP A 122 -6.16 10.84 24.69
C ASP A 122 -7.07 9.81 23.99
N GLY A 123 -7.81 9.00 24.76
CA GLY A 123 -8.69 7.94 24.21
C GLY A 123 -9.86 8.46 23.33
N LYS A 124 -10.06 9.77 23.22
CA LYS A 124 -11.17 10.41 22.50
C LYS A 124 -10.71 11.55 21.59
N THR A 125 -9.45 11.95 21.67
CA THR A 125 -8.91 13.13 20.97
C THR A 125 -7.64 12.76 20.23
N VAL A 126 -7.61 13.07 18.94
CA VAL A 126 -6.48 12.79 18.05
C VAL A 126 -6.16 14.07 17.28
N ARG A 127 -4.89 14.48 17.30
CA ARG A 127 -4.36 15.52 16.44
C ARG A 127 -3.80 14.89 15.17
N VAL A 128 -4.21 15.41 14.03
CA VAL A 128 -3.75 14.93 12.71
C VAL A 128 -2.87 16.00 12.07
N GLU A 129 -1.63 15.68 11.81
CA GLU A 129 -0.70 16.48 11.02
C GLU A 129 -0.91 16.20 9.54
N VAL A 130 -1.37 17.20 8.80
CA VAL A 130 -1.57 17.11 7.36
C VAL A 130 -0.34 17.67 6.64
N ALA A 131 -0.04 17.17 5.45
CA ALA A 131 1.14 17.60 4.69
C ALA A 131 1.08 19.08 4.28
N GLU A 132 -0.13 19.58 4.04
CA GLU A 132 -0.38 20.99 3.66
C GLU A 132 -1.57 21.52 4.44
N GLY A 133 -1.40 22.69 5.05
CA GLY A 133 -2.44 23.37 5.81
C GLY A 133 -2.31 23.24 7.33
N GLU A 134 -3.38 23.58 8.02
CA GLU A 134 -3.41 23.50 9.48
C GLU A 134 -3.72 22.09 9.98
N ALA A 135 -3.08 21.70 11.09
CA ALA A 135 -3.40 20.46 11.80
C ALA A 135 -4.90 20.40 12.15
N VAL A 136 -5.45 19.19 12.08
CA VAL A 136 -6.84 18.90 12.39
C VAL A 136 -6.91 18.16 13.72
N ARG A 137 -7.73 18.66 14.65
CA ARG A 137 -8.06 17.93 15.89
C ARG A 137 -9.40 17.22 15.69
N VAL A 138 -9.39 15.90 15.90
CA VAL A 138 -10.58 15.06 15.79
C VAL A 138 -10.98 14.54 17.16
N ARG A 139 -12.22 14.85 17.57
CA ARG A 139 -12.84 14.27 18.77
C ARG A 139 -13.78 13.14 18.37
N CYS A 140 -13.77 12.01 19.07
CA CYS A 140 -14.58 10.84 18.74
C CYS A 140 -15.22 10.21 19.98
N GLU A 141 -16.32 9.49 19.77
CA GLU A 141 -16.88 8.63 20.80
C GLU A 141 -16.12 7.31 20.91
N TYR A 142 -15.71 6.78 19.75
CA TYR A 142 -14.99 5.51 19.61
C TYR A 142 -13.75 5.72 18.76
N LEU A 143 -12.61 5.18 19.24
CA LEU A 143 -11.35 5.18 18.54
C LEU A 143 -10.99 3.74 18.14
N LEU A 144 -10.78 3.50 16.84
CA LEU A 144 -10.32 2.24 16.29
C LEU A 144 -8.89 2.36 15.79
N LEU A 145 -7.98 1.56 16.35
CA LEU A 145 -6.58 1.52 15.95
C LEU A 145 -6.37 0.38 14.94
N ALA A 146 -5.98 0.74 13.72
CA ALA A 146 -5.67 -0.17 12.63
C ALA A 146 -4.36 0.25 11.94
N THR A 147 -3.37 0.64 12.73
CA THR A 147 -2.13 1.31 12.31
C THR A 147 -1.16 0.41 11.53
N GLY A 148 -1.42 -0.90 11.47
CA GLY A 148 -0.60 -1.83 10.68
C GLY A 148 0.71 -2.19 11.36
N SER A 149 1.74 -2.44 10.54
CA SER A 149 3.07 -2.87 10.95
C SER A 149 4.15 -2.24 10.06
N ALA A 150 5.36 -2.18 10.57
CA ALA A 150 6.53 -1.72 9.83
C ALA A 150 7.57 -2.85 9.71
N PRO A 151 8.41 -2.86 8.66
CA PRO A 151 9.54 -3.76 8.58
C PRO A 151 10.50 -3.55 9.75
N VAL A 152 10.99 -4.65 10.33
CA VAL A 152 12.01 -4.60 11.38
C VAL A 152 13.38 -4.48 10.73
N GLU A 153 14.12 -3.44 11.10
CA GLU A 153 15.51 -3.27 10.70
C GLU A 153 16.43 -4.05 11.66
N LEU A 154 17.33 -4.84 11.09
CA LEU A 154 18.30 -5.58 11.91
C LEU A 154 19.50 -4.67 12.25
N PRO A 155 19.98 -4.63 13.51
CA PRO A 155 21.07 -3.74 13.90
C PRO A 155 22.37 -3.94 13.09
N MET A 156 22.63 -5.16 12.59
CA MET A 156 23.79 -5.49 11.77
C MET A 156 23.54 -5.31 10.27
N LEU A 157 22.32 -5.02 9.82
CA LEU A 157 21.94 -4.89 8.41
C LEU A 157 20.93 -3.74 8.27
N SER A 158 21.40 -2.52 8.47
CA SER A 158 20.58 -1.32 8.31
C SER A 158 20.15 -1.12 6.87
N PHE A 159 18.91 -0.66 6.68
CA PHE A 159 18.41 -0.32 5.34
C PHE A 159 19.21 0.84 4.74
N GLY A 160 19.53 0.70 3.46
CA GLY A 160 20.28 1.69 2.70
C GLY A 160 21.28 1.04 1.75
N GLY A 161 21.62 1.75 0.67
CA GLY A 161 22.51 1.22 -0.37
C GLY A 161 21.99 -0.11 -0.94
N PRO A 162 22.78 -1.21 -0.83
CA PRO A 162 22.36 -2.50 -1.36
C PRO A 162 21.36 -3.26 -0.46
N VAL A 163 21.11 -2.79 0.76
CA VAL A 163 20.21 -3.44 1.71
C VAL A 163 18.84 -2.78 1.62
N VAL A 164 17.85 -3.52 1.14
CA VAL A 164 16.49 -3.02 0.97
C VAL A 164 15.51 -3.81 1.83
N SER A 165 14.43 -3.16 2.25
CA SER A 165 13.30 -3.84 2.87
C SER A 165 12.48 -4.60 1.82
N SER A 166 11.50 -5.39 2.27
CA SER A 166 10.50 -6.01 1.39
C SER A 166 9.78 -4.98 0.51
N THR A 167 9.56 -3.77 1.01
CA THR A 167 8.97 -2.66 0.25
C THR A 167 9.90 -2.17 -0.85
N GLY A 168 11.18 -1.94 -0.54
CA GLY A 168 12.17 -1.49 -1.51
C GLY A 168 12.40 -2.51 -2.63
N ALA A 169 12.34 -3.80 -2.31
CA ALA A 169 12.48 -4.88 -3.28
C ALA A 169 11.37 -4.93 -4.35
N LEU A 170 10.22 -4.28 -4.11
CA LEU A 170 9.11 -4.20 -5.07
C LEU A 170 9.28 -3.10 -6.14
N SER A 171 10.31 -2.27 -6.02
CA SER A 171 10.56 -1.18 -6.97
C SER A 171 12.06 -1.07 -7.29
N PRO A 172 12.69 -2.15 -7.83
CA PRO A 172 14.09 -2.13 -8.19
C PRO A 172 14.31 -1.24 -9.42
N GLU A 173 15.33 -0.42 -9.39
CA GLU A 173 15.78 0.39 -10.55
C GLU A 173 16.44 -0.50 -11.62
N SER A 174 17.09 -1.58 -11.18
CA SER A 174 17.72 -2.57 -12.05
C SER A 174 17.68 -3.96 -11.39
N LEU A 175 17.74 -5.02 -12.20
CA LEU A 175 17.81 -6.38 -11.68
C LEU A 175 19.21 -6.68 -11.16
N PRO A 176 19.37 -7.07 -9.88
CA PRO A 176 20.65 -7.44 -9.33
C PRO A 176 21.13 -8.77 -9.93
N ARG A 177 22.43 -8.90 -10.18
CA ARG A 177 23.03 -10.18 -10.63
C ARG A 177 22.98 -11.26 -9.54
N ARG A 178 22.99 -10.86 -8.29
CA ARG A 178 22.90 -11.73 -7.12
C ARG A 178 22.02 -11.06 -6.08
N LEU A 179 21.09 -11.82 -5.54
CA LEU A 179 20.18 -11.36 -4.48
C LEU A 179 20.30 -12.35 -3.31
N VAL A 180 20.40 -11.82 -2.11
CA VAL A 180 20.33 -12.58 -0.86
C VAL A 180 19.09 -12.13 -0.10
N VAL A 181 18.31 -13.09 0.38
CA VAL A 181 17.13 -12.85 1.22
C VAL A 181 17.44 -13.31 2.64
N VAL A 182 17.17 -12.44 3.61
CA VAL A 182 17.38 -12.70 5.04
C VAL A 182 16.02 -12.71 5.74
N GLY A 183 15.65 -13.84 6.36
CA GLY A 183 14.39 -14.03 7.08
C GLY A 183 13.38 -14.91 6.40
#